data_24f43bc4d685216fb01acb95c94d07d5
#
_entry.id   24f43bc4d685216fb01acb95c94d07d5
#
_cell.length_a   1.000
_cell.length_b   1.000
_cell.length_c   1.000
_cell.angle_alpha   90.00
_cell.angle_beta   90.00
_cell.angle_gamma   90.00
#
_symmetry.space_group_name_H-M   'P 1'
#
loop_
_entity.id
_entity.type
_entity.pdbx_description
1 polymer ?
#
loop_
_entity_poly.entity_id
_entity_poly.type
_entity_poly.pdbx_seq_one_letter_code
_entity_poly.pdbx_strand_id
1 'polypeptide(L)'
;EENAAIPLGAYSIRETPGDVLVLPKGVFHWNPAQPIGCAGLRRTMQFQELYSDAVIKPIRGNVLTRLEKLDSGAYGALILAEAGLKRLNLSDRISVRFSPEQMVPAAGQGVIVTQSRAGEYSELLKQLNHPDVALCVKTERRLSALLEGDCSAPVGCHARLHGNHMTLYGFSGLGGVPKHALVQGEKTNAAALAEALARQLQD
;
A
#
# COMPACT_ATOMS: atom_id res chain seq x y z
N GLU A 1 1.81 2.11 -17.14
CA GLU A 1 0.87 2.72 -18.11
C GLU A 1 -0.37 1.84 -18.25
N GLU A 2 -1.56 2.44 -18.41
CA GLU A 2 -2.78 1.68 -18.71
C GLU A 2 -2.79 1.28 -20.19
N ASN A 3 -3.06 0.01 -20.44
CA ASN A 3 -3.20 -0.48 -21.81
C ASN A 3 -4.61 -0.14 -22.32
N ALA A 4 -4.72 0.71 -23.33
CA ALA A 4 -6.00 1.14 -23.90
C ALA A 4 -6.84 -0.02 -24.45
N ALA A 5 -6.23 -1.12 -24.87
CA ALA A 5 -6.94 -2.31 -25.36
C ALA A 5 -7.58 -3.12 -24.22
N ILE A 6 -7.06 -3.03 -23.00
CA ILE A 6 -7.54 -3.72 -21.80
C ILE A 6 -7.59 -2.76 -20.61
N PRO A 7 -8.45 -1.75 -20.63
CA PRO A 7 -8.53 -0.74 -19.58
C PRO A 7 -8.95 -1.34 -18.23
N LEU A 8 -8.66 -0.60 -17.15
CA LEU A 8 -9.19 -0.93 -15.83
C LEU A 8 -10.70 -0.69 -15.81
N GLY A 9 -11.48 -1.75 -15.60
CA GLY A 9 -12.93 -1.72 -15.75
C GLY A 9 -13.69 -1.44 -14.46
N ALA A 10 -13.35 -2.16 -13.37
CA ALA A 10 -14.03 -1.99 -12.09
C ALA A 10 -13.07 -2.13 -10.90
N TYR A 11 -13.40 -1.46 -9.81
CA TYR A 11 -12.66 -1.45 -8.56
C TYR A 11 -13.51 -2.06 -7.46
N SER A 12 -13.00 -3.10 -6.79
CA SER A 12 -13.70 -3.74 -5.67
C SER A 12 -13.85 -2.79 -4.48
N ILE A 13 -14.70 -3.17 -3.51
CA ILE A 13 -14.60 -2.61 -2.16
C ILE A 13 -13.13 -2.75 -1.71
N ARG A 14 -12.60 -1.69 -1.09
CA ARG A 14 -11.24 -1.70 -0.55
C ARG A 14 -11.21 -2.53 0.73
N GLU A 15 -10.37 -3.55 0.76
CA GLU A 15 -9.97 -4.20 2.00
C GLU A 15 -8.95 -3.30 2.73
N THR A 16 -8.69 -3.56 4.02
CA THR A 16 -7.78 -2.76 4.85
C THR A 16 -6.47 -2.46 4.10
N PRO A 17 -6.16 -1.19 3.82
CA PRO A 17 -5.01 -0.82 2.98
C PRO A 17 -3.67 -0.86 3.71
N GLY A 18 -3.68 -0.97 5.06
CA GLY A 18 -2.50 -0.88 5.90
C GLY A 18 -1.48 -2.00 5.70
N ASP A 19 -0.29 -1.73 6.18
CA ASP A 19 0.76 -2.72 6.37
C ASP A 19 0.75 -3.22 7.82
N VAL A 20 1.24 -4.43 8.04
CA VAL A 20 1.22 -5.10 9.34
C VAL A 20 2.55 -5.78 9.63
N LEU A 21 2.90 -5.87 10.91
CA LEU A 21 3.97 -6.72 11.40
C LEU A 21 3.38 -8.08 11.81
N VAL A 22 4.06 -9.14 11.39
CA VAL A 22 3.72 -10.54 11.72
C VAL A 22 4.91 -11.17 12.41
N LEU A 23 4.69 -11.74 13.59
CA LEU A 23 5.68 -12.49 14.35
C LEU A 23 5.59 -14.00 14.09
N PRO A 24 6.64 -14.79 14.40
CA PRO A 24 6.56 -16.24 14.37
C PRO A 24 5.43 -16.77 15.29
N LYS A 25 4.92 -17.95 15.00
CA LYS A 25 3.90 -18.59 15.86
C LYS A 25 4.39 -18.73 17.29
N GLY A 26 3.55 -18.33 18.24
CA GLY A 26 3.86 -18.42 19.68
C GLY A 26 4.82 -17.35 20.20
N VAL A 27 5.27 -16.42 19.35
CA VAL A 27 6.12 -15.29 19.73
C VAL A 27 5.25 -14.04 19.87
N PHE A 28 5.39 -13.33 21.00
CA PHE A 28 4.56 -12.16 21.34
C PHE A 28 5.36 -10.84 21.28
N HIS A 29 6.68 -10.91 21.26
CA HIS A 29 7.56 -9.74 21.19
C HIS A 29 8.61 -9.94 20.12
N TRP A 30 8.78 -8.93 19.27
CA TRP A 30 9.85 -8.92 18.29
C TRP A 30 11.21 -8.85 18.97
N ASN A 31 12.14 -9.70 18.52
CA ASN A 31 13.54 -9.66 18.94
C ASN A 31 14.34 -8.79 17.94
N PRO A 32 14.84 -7.61 18.34
CA PRO A 32 15.61 -6.73 17.45
C PRO A 32 16.90 -7.34 16.89
N ALA A 33 17.45 -8.37 17.54
CA ALA A 33 18.62 -9.09 17.04
C ALA A 33 18.34 -9.96 15.81
N GLN A 34 17.06 -10.25 15.52
CA GLN A 34 16.65 -11.03 14.36
C GLN A 34 16.18 -10.13 13.21
N PRO A 35 16.52 -10.48 11.95
CA PRO A 35 16.15 -9.65 10.81
C PRO A 35 14.66 -9.69 10.55
N ILE A 36 14.14 -8.59 10.02
CA ILE A 36 12.78 -8.47 9.53
C ILE A 36 12.75 -8.76 8.04
N GLY A 37 11.89 -9.68 7.63
CA GLY A 37 11.63 -9.97 6.22
C GLY A 37 10.70 -8.92 5.62
N CYS A 38 11.20 -8.15 4.66
CA CYS A 38 10.43 -7.14 3.97
C CYS A 38 10.68 -7.18 2.46
N ALA A 39 9.66 -6.86 1.67
CA ALA A 39 9.76 -6.68 0.24
C ALA A 39 9.31 -5.26 -0.15
N GLY A 40 10.17 -4.55 -0.88
CA GLY A 40 9.93 -3.20 -1.37
C GLY A 40 10.51 -2.10 -0.48
N LEU A 41 11.15 -1.14 -1.15
CA LEU A 41 11.87 -0.03 -0.51
C LEU A 41 10.92 0.86 0.31
N ARG A 42 9.69 1.08 -0.16
CA ARG A 42 8.67 1.87 0.56
C ARG A 42 8.48 1.39 2.02
N ARG A 43 8.30 0.08 2.22
CA ARG A 43 8.13 -0.49 3.57
C ARG A 43 9.41 -0.42 4.36
N THR A 44 10.53 -0.76 3.72
CA THR A 44 11.85 -0.76 4.35
C THR A 44 12.17 0.61 4.95
N MET A 45 12.07 1.67 4.15
CA MET A 45 12.42 3.01 4.59
C MET A 45 11.49 3.51 5.70
N GLN A 46 10.17 3.40 5.53
CA GLN A 46 9.21 3.82 6.56
C GLN A 46 9.35 3.01 7.86
N PHE A 47 9.65 1.71 7.77
CA PHE A 47 9.87 0.92 8.97
C PHE A 47 11.16 1.33 9.70
N GLN A 48 12.21 1.69 8.98
CA GLN A 48 13.47 2.17 9.56
C GLN A 48 13.34 3.57 10.19
N GLU A 49 12.38 4.39 9.75
CA GLU A 49 12.05 5.64 10.46
C GLU A 49 11.43 5.36 11.84
N LEU A 50 10.60 4.32 11.96
CA LEU A 50 9.99 3.91 13.21
C LEU A 50 10.95 3.15 14.13
N TYR A 51 11.87 2.39 13.54
CA TYR A 51 12.80 1.48 14.22
C TYR A 51 14.18 1.53 13.54
N SER A 52 14.98 2.54 13.88
CA SER A 52 16.27 2.85 13.24
C SER A 52 17.28 1.70 13.23
N ASP A 53 17.25 0.87 14.29
CA ASP A 53 18.19 -0.24 14.48
C ASP A 53 17.71 -1.55 13.82
N ALA A 54 16.54 -1.52 13.14
CA ALA A 54 15.97 -2.71 12.52
C ALA A 54 16.83 -3.20 11.36
N VAL A 55 17.29 -4.44 11.43
CA VAL A 55 17.95 -5.13 10.32
C VAL A 55 16.90 -5.70 9.39
N ILE A 56 16.78 -5.13 8.18
CA ILE A 56 15.81 -5.60 7.19
C ILE A 56 16.50 -6.46 6.14
N LYS A 57 15.92 -7.63 5.86
CA LYS A 57 16.37 -8.54 4.81
C LYS A 57 15.27 -8.76 3.77
N PRO A 58 15.63 -8.84 2.48
CA PRO A 58 14.65 -9.10 1.44
C PRO A 58 14.02 -10.48 1.59
N ILE A 59 12.71 -10.56 1.37
CA ILE A 59 11.96 -11.81 1.33
C ILE A 59 11.16 -11.92 0.03
N ARG A 60 11.17 -13.10 -0.58
CA ARG A 60 10.42 -13.43 -1.79
C ARG A 60 9.52 -14.63 -1.57
N GLY A 61 8.50 -14.74 -2.41
CA GLY A 61 7.47 -15.77 -2.38
C GLY A 61 6.08 -15.17 -2.18
N ASN A 62 5.04 -15.99 -2.25
CA ASN A 62 3.69 -15.60 -1.87
C ASN A 62 3.56 -15.48 -0.33
N VAL A 63 2.40 -15.10 0.16
CA VAL A 63 2.17 -14.89 1.62
C VAL A 63 2.46 -16.16 2.42
N LEU A 64 1.98 -17.32 1.97
CA LEU A 64 2.16 -18.59 2.67
C LEU A 64 3.64 -18.97 2.75
N THR A 65 4.36 -18.92 1.64
CA THR A 65 5.82 -19.18 1.60
C THR A 65 6.61 -18.25 2.52
N ARG A 66 6.20 -16.97 2.63
CA ARG A 66 6.84 -16.02 3.56
C ARG A 66 6.56 -16.38 5.01
N LEU A 67 5.34 -16.78 5.33
CA LEU A 67 4.97 -17.24 6.67
C LEU A 67 5.72 -18.52 7.06
N GLU A 68 5.90 -19.47 6.14
CA GLU A 68 6.72 -20.66 6.36
C GLU A 68 8.17 -20.30 6.70
N LYS A 69 8.78 -19.36 5.97
CA LYS A 69 10.12 -18.86 6.26
C LYS A 69 10.21 -18.15 7.61
N LEU A 70 9.17 -17.42 8.01
CA LEU A 70 9.08 -16.81 9.33
C LEU A 70 9.05 -17.88 10.43
N ASP A 71 8.12 -18.84 10.30
CA ASP A 71 7.89 -19.87 11.30
C ASP A 71 9.05 -20.89 11.40
N SER A 72 9.89 -21.00 10.36
CA SER A 72 11.13 -21.77 10.38
C SER A 72 12.31 -21.05 11.06
N GLY A 73 12.12 -19.78 11.52
CA GLY A 73 13.16 -19.02 12.22
C GLY A 73 14.12 -18.25 11.29
N ALA A 74 13.88 -18.19 10.00
CA ALA A 74 14.72 -17.41 9.06
C ALA A 74 14.61 -15.89 9.27
N TYR A 75 13.53 -15.44 9.90
CA TYR A 75 13.23 -14.04 10.21
C TYR A 75 12.60 -13.94 11.61
N GLY A 76 12.82 -12.82 12.29
CA GLY A 76 12.19 -12.50 13.57
C GLY A 76 10.81 -11.85 13.41
N ALA A 77 10.54 -11.26 12.26
CA ALA A 77 9.24 -10.69 11.89
C ALA A 77 9.12 -10.53 10.37
N LEU A 78 7.90 -10.29 9.88
CA LEU A 78 7.62 -9.90 8.49
C LEU A 78 6.79 -8.63 8.43
N ILE A 79 7.01 -7.83 7.38
CA ILE A 79 6.11 -6.73 7.02
C ILE A 79 5.30 -7.16 5.79
N LEU A 80 3.97 -7.24 5.95
CA LEU A 80 3.04 -7.68 4.92
C LEU A 80 1.87 -6.70 4.76
N ALA A 81 1.17 -6.75 3.63
CA ALA A 81 -0.10 -6.05 3.47
C ALA A 81 -1.21 -6.80 4.23
N GLU A 82 -1.97 -6.11 5.07
CA GLU A 82 -3.07 -6.68 5.84
C GLU A 82 -4.11 -7.38 4.95
N ALA A 83 -4.48 -6.75 3.83
CA ALA A 83 -5.44 -7.30 2.88
C ALA A 83 -5.07 -8.70 2.37
N GLY A 84 -3.78 -8.98 2.22
CA GLY A 84 -3.29 -10.30 1.80
C GLY A 84 -3.56 -11.38 2.84
N LEU A 85 -3.34 -11.08 4.12
CA LEU A 85 -3.62 -11.99 5.23
C LEU A 85 -5.12 -12.21 5.42
N LYS A 86 -5.93 -11.14 5.37
CA LYS A 86 -7.39 -11.24 5.50
C LYS A 86 -8.01 -12.10 4.42
N ARG A 87 -7.59 -11.96 3.17
CA ARG A 87 -8.09 -12.78 2.04
C ARG A 87 -7.73 -14.26 2.16
N LEU A 88 -6.70 -14.59 2.92
CA LEU A 88 -6.30 -15.96 3.22
C LEU A 88 -6.84 -16.48 4.56
N ASN A 89 -7.73 -15.72 5.24
CA ASN A 89 -8.23 -16.01 6.58
C ASN A 89 -7.13 -16.17 7.64
N LEU A 90 -6.05 -15.36 7.52
CA LEU A 90 -4.88 -15.39 8.40
C LEU A 90 -4.77 -14.10 9.26
N SER A 91 -5.90 -13.48 9.60
CA SER A 91 -5.93 -12.26 10.42
C SER A 91 -5.40 -12.46 11.84
N ASP A 92 -5.47 -13.69 12.36
CA ASP A 92 -4.91 -14.12 13.64
C ASP A 92 -3.39 -14.05 13.70
N ARG A 93 -2.71 -14.02 12.53
CA ARG A 93 -1.26 -13.89 12.41
C ARG A 93 -0.76 -12.45 12.56
N ILE A 94 -1.66 -11.47 12.58
CA ILE A 94 -1.29 -10.05 12.65
C ILE A 94 -0.92 -9.70 14.10
N SER A 95 0.33 -9.27 14.30
CA SER A 95 0.83 -8.86 15.61
C SER A 95 0.69 -7.35 15.85
N VAL A 96 1.02 -6.53 14.84
CA VAL A 96 0.89 -5.07 14.90
C VAL A 96 0.32 -4.53 13.60
N ARG A 97 -0.57 -3.56 13.67
CA ARG A 97 -1.09 -2.80 12.53
C ARG A 97 -0.49 -1.41 12.51
N PHE A 98 0.00 -0.98 11.35
CA PHE A 98 0.47 0.38 11.16
C PHE A 98 -0.66 1.24 10.59
N SER A 99 -0.86 2.42 11.16
CA SER A 99 -1.77 3.41 10.59
C SER A 99 -1.18 4.01 9.30
N PRO A 100 -1.99 4.60 8.40
CA PRO A 100 -1.48 5.29 7.22
C PRO A 100 -0.51 6.45 7.53
N GLU A 101 -0.59 7.02 8.72
CA GLU A 101 0.32 8.05 9.21
C GLU A 101 1.68 7.48 9.61
N GLN A 102 1.71 6.24 10.10
CA GLN A 102 2.93 5.54 10.48
C GLN A 102 3.61 4.87 9.27
N MET A 103 2.80 4.34 8.36
CA MET A 103 3.29 3.66 7.16
C MET A 103 2.31 3.86 6.00
N VAL A 104 2.61 4.84 5.14
CA VAL A 104 1.76 5.16 3.99
C VAL A 104 1.73 3.96 3.02
N PRO A 105 0.54 3.42 2.72
CA PRO A 105 0.40 2.27 1.83
C PRO A 105 0.84 2.54 0.39
N ALA A 106 1.03 1.50 -0.40
CA ALA A 106 1.19 1.63 -1.85
C ALA A 106 -0.14 2.03 -2.51
N ALA A 107 -0.06 2.73 -3.64
CA ALA A 107 -1.24 3.11 -4.41
C ALA A 107 -2.10 1.89 -4.76
N GLY A 108 -3.39 1.95 -4.47
CA GLY A 108 -4.35 0.87 -4.69
C GLY A 108 -4.23 -0.32 -3.74
N GLN A 109 -3.38 -0.29 -2.72
CA GLN A 109 -3.26 -1.40 -1.77
C GLN A 109 -4.63 -1.72 -1.15
N GLY A 110 -4.96 -3.02 -1.10
CA GLY A 110 -6.23 -3.53 -0.60
C GLY A 110 -7.36 -3.59 -1.63
N VAL A 111 -7.19 -3.07 -2.85
CA VAL A 111 -8.20 -3.10 -3.92
C VAL A 111 -7.87 -4.17 -4.95
N ILE A 112 -8.89 -4.89 -5.39
CA ILE A 112 -8.82 -5.75 -6.58
C ILE A 112 -9.42 -4.97 -7.75
N VAL A 113 -8.73 -4.95 -8.87
CA VAL A 113 -9.17 -4.27 -10.08
C VAL A 113 -9.38 -5.31 -11.18
N THR A 114 -10.48 -5.20 -11.91
CA THR A 114 -10.74 -6.03 -13.08
C THR A 114 -10.29 -5.31 -14.36
N GLN A 115 -9.87 -6.10 -15.34
CA GLN A 115 -9.56 -5.64 -16.69
C GLN A 115 -10.36 -6.47 -17.69
N SER A 116 -10.83 -5.84 -18.75
CA SER A 116 -11.44 -6.50 -19.90
C SER A 116 -11.04 -5.80 -21.19
N ARG A 117 -11.29 -6.40 -22.34
CA ARG A 117 -11.17 -5.68 -23.61
C ARG A 117 -12.14 -4.50 -23.64
N ALA A 118 -11.71 -3.40 -24.24
CA ALA A 118 -12.50 -2.19 -24.32
C ALA A 118 -13.91 -2.48 -24.88
N GLY A 119 -14.95 -2.05 -24.16
CA GLY A 119 -16.35 -2.24 -24.52
C GLY A 119 -16.97 -3.59 -24.12
N GLU A 120 -16.18 -4.59 -23.72
CA GLU A 120 -16.71 -5.87 -23.22
C GLU A 120 -17.17 -5.78 -21.76
N TYR A 121 -18.23 -6.50 -21.42
CA TYR A 121 -18.75 -6.66 -20.04
C TYR A 121 -19.14 -5.36 -19.32
N SER A 122 -19.46 -4.28 -20.04
CA SER A 122 -19.69 -2.95 -19.46
C SER A 122 -20.73 -2.93 -18.34
N GLU A 123 -21.84 -3.65 -18.48
CA GLU A 123 -22.90 -3.67 -17.45
C GLU A 123 -22.47 -4.46 -16.21
N LEU A 124 -21.74 -5.56 -16.38
CA LEU A 124 -21.19 -6.33 -15.26
C LEU A 124 -20.15 -5.50 -14.50
N LEU A 125 -19.26 -4.83 -15.22
CA LEU A 125 -18.23 -3.99 -14.62
C LEU A 125 -18.82 -2.81 -13.85
N LYS A 126 -19.91 -2.20 -14.33
CA LYS A 126 -20.63 -1.15 -13.58
C LYS A 126 -21.17 -1.67 -12.25
N GLN A 127 -21.71 -2.89 -12.20
CA GLN A 127 -22.25 -3.49 -10.97
C GLN A 127 -21.13 -3.83 -9.96
N LEU A 128 -19.95 -4.20 -10.44
CA LEU A 128 -18.79 -4.52 -9.61
C LEU A 128 -18.00 -3.29 -9.14
N ASN A 129 -18.21 -2.15 -9.78
CA ASN A 129 -17.41 -0.97 -9.52
C ASN A 129 -17.92 -0.17 -8.32
N HIS A 130 -17.01 0.20 -7.44
CA HIS A 130 -17.23 1.12 -6.32
C HIS A 130 -16.66 2.50 -6.66
N PRO A 131 -17.49 3.50 -7.02
CA PRO A 131 -17.04 4.78 -7.56
C PRO A 131 -16.09 5.56 -6.63
N ASP A 132 -16.37 5.58 -5.32
CA ASP A 132 -15.53 6.27 -4.35
C ASP A 132 -14.16 5.59 -4.19
N VAL A 133 -14.12 4.25 -4.24
CA VAL A 133 -12.85 3.50 -4.25
C VAL A 133 -12.09 3.75 -5.55
N ALA A 134 -12.78 3.74 -6.68
CA ALA A 134 -12.17 4.05 -7.98
C ALA A 134 -11.55 5.46 -7.99
N LEU A 135 -12.25 6.46 -7.43
CA LEU A 135 -11.73 7.81 -7.30
C LEU A 135 -10.47 7.84 -6.44
N CYS A 136 -10.50 7.21 -5.27
CA CYS A 136 -9.32 7.12 -4.40
C CYS A 136 -8.13 6.49 -5.11
N VAL A 137 -8.31 5.31 -5.72
CA VAL A 137 -7.21 4.59 -6.39
C VAL A 137 -6.67 5.38 -7.59
N LYS A 138 -7.54 6.02 -8.38
CA LYS A 138 -7.10 6.88 -9.50
C LYS A 138 -6.26 8.06 -9.00
N THR A 139 -6.66 8.68 -7.88
CA THR A 139 -5.90 9.79 -7.25
C THR A 139 -4.55 9.32 -6.73
N GLU A 140 -4.52 8.18 -6.05
CA GLU A 140 -3.28 7.56 -5.57
C GLU A 140 -2.31 7.22 -6.72
N ARG A 141 -2.83 6.64 -7.80
CA ARG A 141 -2.04 6.32 -9.00
C ARG A 141 -1.53 7.57 -9.71
N ARG A 142 -2.35 8.64 -9.74
CA ARG A 142 -1.91 9.95 -10.27
C ARG A 142 -0.74 10.49 -9.47
N LEU A 143 -0.83 10.48 -8.13
CA LEU A 143 0.27 10.89 -7.26
C LEU A 143 1.53 10.06 -7.51
N SER A 144 1.39 8.74 -7.56
CA SER A 144 2.52 7.84 -7.85
C SER A 144 3.18 8.14 -9.20
N ALA A 145 2.38 8.42 -10.24
CA ALA A 145 2.88 8.79 -11.56
C ALA A 145 3.60 10.14 -11.57
N LEU A 146 3.09 11.15 -10.84
CA LEU A 146 3.72 12.46 -10.71
C LEU A 146 5.06 12.40 -9.97
N LEU A 147 5.23 11.42 -9.09
CA LEU A 147 6.49 11.14 -8.39
C LEU A 147 7.42 10.20 -9.17
N GLU A 148 7.06 9.86 -10.43
CA GLU A 148 7.80 8.89 -11.25
C GLU A 148 8.01 7.54 -10.55
N GLY A 149 7.07 7.20 -9.66
CA GLY A 149 7.09 5.96 -8.88
C GLY A 149 6.68 4.76 -9.72
N ASP A 150 7.58 3.82 -9.92
CA ASP A 150 7.28 2.47 -10.40
C ASP A 150 7.00 1.51 -9.22
N CYS A 151 6.78 0.23 -9.53
CA CYS A 151 6.52 -0.79 -8.49
C CYS A 151 7.71 -1.03 -7.54
N SER A 152 8.91 -0.57 -7.89
CA SER A 152 10.14 -0.71 -7.09
C SER A 152 10.48 0.57 -6.33
N ALA A 153 9.93 1.71 -6.74
CA ALA A 153 10.19 3.01 -6.13
C ALA A 153 9.67 3.08 -4.68
N PRO A 154 10.37 3.77 -3.79
CA PRO A 154 9.95 3.97 -2.41
C PRO A 154 8.86 5.05 -2.30
N VAL A 155 7.72 4.83 -2.96
CA VAL A 155 6.59 5.77 -2.99
C VAL A 155 5.37 5.14 -2.31
N GLY A 156 4.74 5.87 -1.40
CA GLY A 156 3.49 5.55 -0.75
C GLY A 156 2.41 6.57 -1.10
N CYS A 157 1.19 6.08 -1.35
CA CYS A 157 0.04 6.93 -1.68
C CYS A 157 -1.22 6.31 -1.09
N HIS A 158 -1.97 7.07 -0.30
CA HIS A 158 -3.25 6.60 0.23
C HIS A 158 -4.28 7.71 0.31
N ALA A 159 -5.42 7.51 -0.34
CA ALA A 159 -6.57 8.40 -0.30
C ALA A 159 -7.68 7.83 0.59
N ARG A 160 -8.26 8.66 1.44
CA ARG A 160 -9.43 8.36 2.25
C ARG A 160 -10.51 9.40 1.98
N LEU A 161 -11.75 8.93 1.82
CA LEU A 161 -12.93 9.78 1.68
C LEU A 161 -13.75 9.79 2.98
N HIS A 162 -14.19 10.98 3.37
CA HIS A 162 -15.21 11.24 4.38
C HIS A 162 -16.28 12.15 3.76
N GLY A 163 -17.37 11.57 3.27
CA GLY A 163 -18.38 12.29 2.51
C GLY A 163 -17.77 12.90 1.25
N ASN A 164 -17.77 14.24 1.15
CA ASN A 164 -17.18 14.98 0.05
C ASN A 164 -15.72 15.37 0.26
N HIS A 165 -15.16 15.12 1.43
CA HIS A 165 -13.76 15.45 1.72
C HIS A 165 -12.84 14.27 1.46
N MET A 166 -11.71 14.56 0.80
CA MET A 166 -10.61 13.63 0.58
C MET A 166 -9.41 14.03 1.43
N THR A 167 -8.84 13.07 2.14
CA THR A 167 -7.50 13.16 2.73
C THR A 167 -6.57 12.29 1.89
N LEU A 168 -5.47 12.86 1.41
CA LEU A 168 -4.45 12.15 0.62
C LEU A 168 -3.13 12.17 1.38
N TYR A 169 -2.63 10.99 1.74
CA TYR A 169 -1.34 10.76 2.38
C TYR A 169 -0.31 10.42 1.31
N GLY A 170 0.88 10.97 1.46
CA GLY A 170 2.00 10.70 0.57
C GLY A 170 3.29 10.38 1.33
N PHE A 171 4.05 9.47 0.78
CA PHE A 171 5.41 9.16 1.18
C PHE A 171 6.31 9.11 -0.05
N SER A 172 7.49 9.69 0.05
CA SER A 172 8.55 9.59 -0.95
C SER A 172 9.89 9.34 -0.28
N GLY A 173 10.56 8.26 -0.66
CA GLY A 173 11.96 7.98 -0.32
C GLY A 173 12.88 8.18 -1.51
N LEU A 174 12.42 8.83 -2.57
CA LEU A 174 13.22 9.15 -3.74
C LEU A 174 14.38 10.08 -3.31
N GLY A 175 15.56 9.85 -3.87
CA GLY A 175 16.76 10.56 -3.41
C GLY A 175 17.35 10.08 -2.07
N GLY A 176 16.76 9.03 -1.45
CA GLY A 176 17.30 8.39 -0.24
C GLY A 176 16.87 9.05 1.08
N VAL A 177 16.16 10.17 1.03
CA VAL A 177 15.64 10.86 2.23
C VAL A 177 14.13 10.68 2.30
N PRO A 178 13.60 10.03 3.37
CA PRO A 178 12.16 9.91 3.58
C PRO A 178 11.47 11.26 3.73
N LYS A 179 10.37 11.44 2.99
CA LYS A 179 9.48 12.60 3.11
C LYS A 179 8.06 12.12 3.28
N HIS A 180 7.33 12.74 4.19
CA HIS A 180 5.91 12.51 4.41
C HIS A 180 5.16 13.82 4.22
N ALA A 181 4.03 13.77 3.57
CA ALA A 181 3.14 14.93 3.44
C ALA A 181 1.68 14.49 3.39
N LEU A 182 0.77 15.41 3.68
CA LEU A 182 -0.66 15.21 3.68
C LEU A 182 -1.36 16.44 3.14
N VAL A 183 -2.34 16.24 2.26
CA VAL A 183 -3.24 17.29 1.81
C VAL A 183 -4.69 16.88 1.99
N GLN A 184 -5.57 17.87 2.16
CA GLN A 184 -7.01 17.66 2.31
C GLN A 184 -7.78 18.65 1.43
N GLY A 185 -8.94 18.23 0.96
CA GLY A 185 -9.83 19.09 0.19
C GLY A 185 -11.05 18.36 -0.32
N GLU A 186 -11.85 19.04 -1.13
CA GLU A 186 -13.04 18.46 -1.75
C GLU A 186 -12.65 17.36 -2.74
N LYS A 187 -13.39 16.24 -2.75
CA LYS A 187 -13.14 15.10 -3.66
C LYS A 187 -13.25 15.48 -5.14
N THR A 188 -13.97 16.55 -5.46
CA THR A 188 -14.05 17.11 -6.81
C THR A 188 -12.71 17.66 -7.31
N ASN A 189 -11.82 18.00 -6.39
CA ASN A 189 -10.48 18.54 -6.65
C ASN A 189 -9.37 17.46 -6.54
N ALA A 190 -9.72 16.18 -6.60
CA ALA A 190 -8.79 15.06 -6.37
C ALA A 190 -7.50 15.15 -7.21
N ALA A 191 -7.60 15.58 -8.47
CA ALA A 191 -6.43 15.75 -9.34
C ALA A 191 -5.49 16.86 -8.82
N ALA A 192 -6.05 18.01 -8.43
CA ALA A 192 -5.26 19.12 -7.88
C ALA A 192 -4.64 18.77 -6.52
N LEU A 193 -5.33 17.96 -5.70
CA LEU A 193 -4.77 17.45 -4.44
C LEU A 193 -3.55 16.56 -4.71
N ALA A 194 -3.60 15.67 -5.70
CA ALA A 194 -2.45 14.85 -6.08
C ALA A 194 -1.27 15.69 -6.54
N GLU A 195 -1.51 16.72 -7.34
CA GLU A 195 -0.47 17.64 -7.80
C GLU A 195 0.14 18.48 -6.67
N ALA A 196 -0.70 18.96 -5.75
CA ALA A 196 -0.24 19.72 -4.59
C ALA A 196 0.64 18.85 -3.68
N LEU A 197 0.21 17.59 -3.44
CA LEU A 197 0.98 16.67 -2.62
C LEU A 197 2.29 16.24 -3.31
N ALA A 198 2.28 16.04 -4.62
CA ALA A 198 3.50 15.71 -5.37
C ALA A 198 4.56 16.81 -5.21
N ARG A 199 4.18 18.09 -5.34
CA ARG A 199 5.12 19.21 -5.11
C ARG A 199 5.73 19.16 -3.70
N GLN A 200 4.92 18.98 -2.66
CA GLN A 200 5.43 18.91 -1.27
C GLN A 200 6.40 17.74 -1.04
N LEU A 201 6.27 16.65 -1.79
CA LEU A 201 7.15 15.49 -1.67
C LEU A 201 8.41 15.58 -2.54
N GLN A 202 8.43 16.46 -3.53
CA GLN A 202 9.59 16.72 -4.40
C GLN A 202 10.50 17.80 -3.83
N ASP A 203 9.94 18.85 -3.19
CA ASP A 203 10.69 19.94 -2.53
C ASP A 203 11.49 19.44 -1.31
#